data_0d9393e2d65dc2d485726c8bc637527f
#
_entry.id   0d9393e2d65dc2d485726c8bc637527f
#
_cell.length_a   1.000
_cell.length_b   1.000
_cell.length_c   1.000
_cell.angle_alpha   90.00
_cell.angle_beta   90.00
_cell.angle_gamma   90.00
#
_symmetry.space_group_name_H-M   'P 1'
#
loop_
_entity.id
_entity.type
_entity.pdbx_description
1 polymer ?
#
loop_
_entity_poly.entity_id
_entity_poly.type
_entity_poly.pdbx_seq_one_letter_code
_entity_poly.pdbx_strand_id
1 'polypeptide(L)'
;KLLMGTSGTVGVIRLLVLLCFFLSMVITNDVALITFVPLALIIVHKLPKELGNYWFLKIVAMQTIAANLGSMLTPIGNPQNLYLYARAGMSAAELIILMLPYSATSLILLLIWIQLAAAKAPHVCGSEKDKTLLGFSDRKELNMEYLAAYLILFTICLLTVARIIPYQIPLVLVLIYMLLRNRENISRVDYSLLATFIALFIFIGNLGRIPQFSSFLERIMAGRETLTAVLASQIMSNVPAALLLSGFTDNYRALIVGTNIGGLGTLIASMASLISFKYIAKENRNLRGKYLGIFTASNIIFMIFMLILYFFLR
;
A
#
# COMPACT_ATOMS: atom_id res chain seq x y z
N LYS A 1 0.10 -20.90 -11.71
CA LYS A 1 0.29 -22.14 -10.92
C LYS A 1 -0.17 -21.97 -9.46
N LEU A 2 0.21 -20.89 -8.74
CA LEU A 2 -0.21 -20.64 -7.35
C LEU A 2 -1.74 -20.61 -7.18
N LEU A 3 -2.45 -19.97 -8.11
CA LEU A 3 -3.92 -19.89 -8.09
C LEU A 3 -4.60 -21.23 -8.40
N MET A 4 -3.94 -22.14 -9.13
CA MET A 4 -4.49 -23.47 -9.46
C MET A 4 -4.48 -24.46 -8.30
N GLY A 5 -3.71 -24.19 -7.24
CA GLY A 5 -3.61 -25.05 -6.04
C GLY A 5 -4.62 -24.72 -4.94
N THR A 6 -5.44 -23.65 -5.10
CA THR A 6 -6.39 -23.20 -4.08
C THR A 6 -7.77 -23.81 -4.32
N SER A 7 -8.30 -24.50 -3.32
CA SER A 7 -9.62 -25.10 -3.37
C SER A 7 -10.70 -24.03 -3.09
N GLY A 8 -11.59 -23.81 -4.07
CA GLY A 8 -12.79 -22.97 -3.94
C GLY A 8 -12.57 -21.47 -3.94
N THR A 9 -13.68 -20.72 -4.03
CA THR A 9 -13.72 -19.25 -4.14
C THR A 9 -12.99 -18.54 -2.99
N VAL A 10 -13.17 -19.01 -1.75
CA VAL A 10 -12.56 -18.40 -0.55
C VAL A 10 -11.05 -18.55 -0.56
N GLY A 11 -10.53 -19.69 -1.04
CA GLY A 11 -9.09 -19.92 -1.19
C GLY A 11 -8.46 -18.94 -2.17
N VAL A 12 -9.11 -18.68 -3.31
CA VAL A 12 -8.65 -17.72 -4.31
C VAL A 12 -8.66 -16.28 -3.75
N ILE A 13 -9.73 -15.89 -3.05
CA ILE A 13 -9.82 -14.56 -2.43
C ILE A 13 -8.74 -14.38 -1.38
N ARG A 14 -8.53 -15.38 -0.51
CA ARG A 14 -7.46 -15.37 0.49
C ARG A 14 -6.10 -15.19 -0.17
N LEU A 15 -5.82 -15.96 -1.21
CA LEU A 15 -4.56 -15.87 -1.95
C LEU A 15 -4.35 -14.48 -2.55
N LEU A 16 -5.37 -13.87 -3.19
CA LEU A 16 -5.27 -12.54 -3.78
C LEU A 16 -5.00 -11.45 -2.75
N VAL A 17 -5.63 -11.52 -1.58
CA VAL A 17 -5.41 -10.57 -0.48
C VAL A 17 -4.00 -10.77 0.10
N LEU A 18 -3.56 -12.02 0.31
CA LEU A 18 -2.21 -12.32 0.82
C LEU A 18 -1.12 -11.92 -0.18
N LEU A 19 -1.32 -12.16 -1.48
CA LEU A 19 -0.37 -11.68 -2.50
C LEU A 19 -0.26 -10.16 -2.47
N CYS A 20 -1.39 -9.44 -2.35
CA CYS A 20 -1.39 -7.99 -2.22
C CYS A 20 -0.63 -7.54 -0.96
N PHE A 21 -0.83 -8.22 0.18
CA PHE A 21 -0.15 -7.95 1.44
C PHE A 21 1.38 -8.13 1.34
N PHE A 22 1.84 -9.31 0.91
CA PHE A 22 3.26 -9.63 0.89
C PHE A 22 4.02 -8.93 -0.24
N LEU A 23 3.41 -8.79 -1.42
CA LEU A 23 4.08 -8.13 -2.53
C LEU A 23 4.15 -6.61 -2.34
N SER A 24 3.20 -6.00 -1.64
CA SER A 24 3.30 -4.57 -1.28
C SER A 24 4.52 -4.22 -0.43
N MET A 25 5.11 -5.21 0.26
CA MET A 25 6.37 -5.02 0.99
C MET A 25 7.58 -4.80 0.06
N VAL A 26 7.46 -5.22 -1.20
CA VAL A 26 8.58 -5.26 -2.15
C VAL A 26 8.37 -4.33 -3.34
N ILE A 27 7.13 -4.24 -3.87
CA ILE A 27 6.81 -3.49 -5.09
C ILE A 27 5.99 -2.22 -4.83
N THR A 28 5.86 -1.78 -3.62
CA THR A 28 5.00 -0.69 -3.12
C THR A 28 3.51 -1.03 -3.07
N ASN A 29 2.79 -0.35 -2.15
CA ASN A 29 1.34 -0.53 -1.99
C ASN A 29 0.55 -0.16 -3.25
N ASP A 30 0.93 0.92 -3.93
CA ASP A 30 0.24 1.42 -5.11
C ASP A 30 0.36 0.45 -6.28
N VAL A 31 1.57 -0.04 -6.54
CA VAL A 31 1.83 -1.03 -7.61
C VAL A 31 1.14 -2.36 -7.32
N ALA A 32 1.13 -2.79 -6.05
CA ALA A 32 0.39 -3.98 -5.65
C ALA A 32 -1.11 -3.85 -5.98
N LEU A 33 -1.74 -2.70 -5.66
CA LEU A 33 -3.16 -2.48 -5.96
C LEU A 33 -3.45 -2.35 -7.46
N ILE A 34 -2.61 -1.63 -8.21
CA ILE A 34 -2.74 -1.54 -9.67
C ILE A 34 -2.69 -2.93 -10.32
N THR A 35 -1.93 -3.86 -9.73
CA THR A 35 -1.78 -5.22 -10.25
C THR A 35 -2.92 -6.14 -9.80
N PHE A 36 -3.23 -6.16 -8.50
CA PHE A 36 -4.10 -7.19 -7.93
C PHE A 36 -5.58 -6.81 -7.88
N VAL A 37 -5.95 -5.53 -7.86
CA VAL A 37 -7.37 -5.14 -7.89
C VAL A 37 -8.03 -5.52 -9.23
N PRO A 38 -7.47 -5.19 -10.41
CA PRO A 38 -8.04 -5.65 -11.67
C PRO A 38 -8.16 -7.18 -11.76
N LEU A 39 -7.12 -7.89 -11.29
CA LEU A 39 -7.14 -9.36 -11.27
C LEU A 39 -8.28 -9.90 -10.40
N ALA A 40 -8.48 -9.31 -9.22
CA ALA A 40 -9.60 -9.67 -8.34
C ALA A 40 -10.96 -9.41 -8.98
N LEU A 41 -11.12 -8.27 -9.68
CA LEU A 41 -12.36 -7.94 -10.39
C LEU A 41 -12.66 -8.94 -11.51
N ILE A 42 -11.66 -9.31 -12.31
CA ILE A 42 -11.81 -10.34 -13.35
C ILE A 42 -12.29 -11.67 -12.76
N ILE A 43 -11.72 -12.07 -11.64
CA ILE A 43 -12.09 -13.34 -10.96
C ILE A 43 -13.50 -13.25 -10.40
N VAL A 44 -13.85 -12.16 -9.73
CA VAL A 44 -15.17 -11.95 -9.15
C VAL A 44 -16.28 -11.97 -10.21
N HIS A 45 -16.02 -11.42 -11.40
CA HIS A 45 -16.97 -11.46 -12.52
C HIS A 45 -17.18 -12.85 -13.11
N LYS A 46 -16.26 -13.79 -12.88
CA LYS A 46 -16.43 -15.20 -13.29
C LYS A 46 -17.20 -16.04 -12.27
N LEU A 47 -17.42 -15.51 -11.07
CA LEU A 47 -18.22 -16.18 -10.05
C LEU A 47 -19.71 -16.12 -10.37
N PRO A 48 -20.53 -17.04 -9.83
CA PRO A 48 -21.99 -16.91 -9.86
C PRO A 48 -22.42 -15.53 -9.35
N LYS A 49 -23.43 -14.93 -10.00
CA LYS A 49 -23.84 -13.54 -9.80
C LYS A 49 -24.02 -13.13 -8.34
N GLU A 50 -24.63 -13.97 -7.53
CA GLU A 50 -24.86 -13.70 -6.09
C GLU A 50 -23.54 -13.65 -5.32
N LEU A 51 -22.66 -14.61 -5.56
CA LEU A 51 -21.35 -14.71 -4.91
C LEU A 51 -20.41 -13.59 -5.39
N GLY A 52 -20.41 -13.30 -6.69
CA GLY A 52 -19.68 -12.18 -7.27
C GLY A 52 -20.09 -10.84 -6.66
N ASN A 53 -21.39 -10.56 -6.59
CA ASN A 53 -21.91 -9.33 -5.96
C ASN A 53 -21.55 -9.22 -4.48
N TYR A 54 -21.50 -10.34 -3.77
CA TYR A 54 -21.12 -10.39 -2.36
C TYR A 54 -19.65 -10.00 -2.15
N TRP A 55 -18.74 -10.55 -2.97
CA TRP A 55 -17.30 -10.35 -2.82
C TRP A 55 -16.77 -9.08 -3.47
N PHE A 56 -17.44 -8.56 -4.49
CA PHE A 56 -16.98 -7.46 -5.35
C PHE A 56 -16.37 -6.27 -4.56
N LEU A 57 -17.13 -5.69 -3.63
CA LEU A 57 -16.66 -4.53 -2.86
C LEU A 57 -15.73 -4.93 -1.72
N LYS A 58 -15.96 -6.11 -1.12
CA LYS A 58 -15.20 -6.57 0.03
C LYS A 58 -13.77 -6.91 -0.33
N ILE A 59 -13.55 -7.62 -1.46
CA ILE A 59 -12.20 -8.01 -1.87
C ILE A 59 -11.33 -6.80 -2.15
N VAL A 60 -11.87 -5.76 -2.79
CA VAL A 60 -11.14 -4.52 -3.09
C VAL A 60 -10.80 -3.77 -1.79
N ALA A 61 -11.74 -3.69 -0.84
CA ALA A 61 -11.46 -3.09 0.47
C ALA A 61 -10.40 -3.90 1.26
N MET A 62 -10.48 -5.24 1.25
CA MET A 62 -9.50 -6.12 1.87
C MET A 62 -8.11 -5.95 1.24
N GLN A 63 -8.01 -5.89 -0.10
CA GLN A 63 -6.75 -5.67 -0.79
C GLN A 63 -6.15 -4.30 -0.50
N THR A 64 -6.99 -3.26 -0.36
CA THR A 64 -6.50 -1.92 -0.02
C THR A 64 -5.89 -1.88 1.38
N ILE A 65 -6.56 -2.47 2.36
CA ILE A 65 -6.01 -2.60 3.72
C ILE A 65 -4.77 -3.48 3.73
N ALA A 66 -4.79 -4.60 2.98
CA ALA A 66 -3.65 -5.49 2.85
C ALA A 66 -2.41 -4.78 2.27
N ALA A 67 -2.60 -3.98 1.21
CA ALA A 67 -1.51 -3.22 0.61
C ALA A 67 -0.94 -2.16 1.56
N ASN A 68 -1.81 -1.38 2.23
CA ASN A 68 -1.36 -0.35 3.17
C ASN A 68 -0.62 -0.95 4.38
N LEU A 69 -1.16 -2.02 4.98
CA LEU A 69 -0.59 -2.61 6.19
C LEU A 69 0.54 -3.61 5.92
N GLY A 70 0.58 -4.22 4.74
CA GLY A 70 1.73 -5.02 4.31
C GLY A 70 2.94 -4.14 4.04
N SER A 71 2.75 -3.09 3.25
CA SER A 71 3.82 -2.19 2.81
C SER A 71 4.55 -1.47 3.96
N MET A 72 3.92 -1.35 5.13
CA MET A 72 4.55 -0.68 6.26
C MET A 72 5.77 -1.42 6.85
N LEU A 73 5.92 -2.72 6.55
CA LEU A 73 6.98 -3.54 7.13
C LEU A 73 8.37 -3.20 6.59
N THR A 74 8.47 -2.68 5.38
CA THR A 74 9.75 -2.45 4.70
C THR A 74 9.94 -0.98 4.32
N PRO A 75 11.20 -0.51 4.18
CA PRO A 75 11.47 0.86 3.73
C PRO A 75 10.89 1.16 2.34
N ILE A 76 10.89 0.19 1.43
CA ILE A 76 10.46 0.35 0.03
C ILE A 76 8.96 0.17 -0.16
N GLY A 77 8.24 -0.34 0.83
CA GLY A 77 6.81 -0.65 0.72
C GLY A 77 5.94 0.57 0.42
N ASN A 78 6.35 1.76 0.87
CA ASN A 78 5.67 3.02 0.57
C ASN A 78 6.62 4.24 0.64
N PRO A 79 6.30 5.35 -0.06
CA PRO A 79 7.18 6.51 -0.14
C PRO A 79 7.50 7.16 1.21
N GLN A 80 6.52 7.26 2.12
CA GLN A 80 6.73 7.86 3.43
C GLN A 80 7.69 7.05 4.30
N ASN A 81 7.66 5.70 4.21
CA ASN A 81 8.62 4.87 4.93
C ASN A 81 10.04 5.10 4.41
N LEU A 82 10.21 5.09 3.09
CA LEU A 82 11.51 5.31 2.48
C LEU A 82 12.10 6.66 2.90
N TYR A 83 11.28 7.71 2.87
CA TYR A 83 11.67 9.05 3.28
C TYR A 83 12.05 9.12 4.77
N LEU A 84 11.16 8.67 5.66
CA LEU A 84 11.39 8.72 7.11
C LEU A 84 12.53 7.79 7.54
N TYR A 85 12.66 6.62 6.93
CA TYR A 85 13.79 5.70 7.10
C TYR A 85 15.13 6.37 6.77
N ALA A 86 15.18 7.06 5.62
CA ALA A 86 16.37 7.78 5.22
C ALA A 86 16.69 8.94 6.17
N ARG A 87 15.67 9.69 6.57
CA ARG A 87 15.79 10.84 7.49
C ARG A 87 16.22 10.43 8.90
N ALA A 88 15.66 9.34 9.41
CA ALA A 88 15.99 8.80 10.74
C ALA A 88 17.41 8.21 10.84
N GLY A 89 18.05 7.95 9.73
CA GLY A 89 19.35 7.28 9.75
C GLY A 89 19.29 5.81 10.23
N MET A 90 18.11 5.23 10.40
CA MET A 90 17.92 3.88 10.93
C MET A 90 18.29 2.79 9.90
N SER A 91 18.61 1.60 10.37
CA SER A 91 18.82 0.43 9.53
C SER A 91 17.48 -0.20 9.09
N ALA A 92 17.51 -0.98 7.99
CA ALA A 92 16.31 -1.71 7.54
C ALA A 92 15.79 -2.69 8.60
N ALA A 93 16.69 -3.32 9.35
CA ALA A 93 16.34 -4.22 10.44
C ALA A 93 15.60 -3.49 11.58
N GLU A 94 16.03 -2.30 11.95
CA GLU A 94 15.35 -1.48 12.97
C GLU A 94 13.94 -1.09 12.55
N LEU A 95 13.74 -0.72 11.27
CA LEU A 95 12.40 -0.42 10.75
C LEU A 95 11.52 -1.67 10.75
N ILE A 96 12.05 -2.81 10.29
CA ILE A 96 11.31 -4.09 10.29
C ILE A 96 10.91 -4.47 11.72
N ILE A 97 11.82 -4.40 12.69
CA ILE A 97 11.53 -4.72 14.09
C ILE A 97 10.46 -3.77 14.66
N LEU A 98 10.55 -2.47 14.34
CA LEU A 98 9.57 -1.47 14.77
C LEU A 98 8.17 -1.78 14.22
N MET A 99 8.07 -2.16 12.94
CA MET A 99 6.78 -2.31 12.26
C MET A 99 6.24 -3.74 12.27
N LEU A 100 7.06 -4.74 12.64
CA LEU A 100 6.67 -6.15 12.65
C LEU A 100 5.41 -6.45 13.50
N PRO A 101 5.27 -5.95 14.73
CA PRO A 101 4.07 -6.24 15.53
C PRO A 101 2.80 -5.69 14.87
N TYR A 102 2.86 -4.52 14.25
CA TYR A 102 1.72 -3.93 13.54
C TYR A 102 1.37 -4.72 12.27
N SER A 103 2.39 -5.09 11.47
CA SER A 103 2.20 -5.87 10.25
C SER A 103 1.68 -7.28 10.56
N ALA A 104 2.23 -7.96 11.56
CA ALA A 104 1.77 -9.28 11.99
C ALA A 104 0.30 -9.25 12.50
N THR A 105 -0.02 -8.30 13.36
CA THR A 105 -1.39 -8.12 13.87
C THR A 105 -2.36 -7.83 12.73
N SER A 106 -1.98 -6.98 11.78
CA SER A 106 -2.83 -6.66 10.62
C SER A 106 -3.09 -7.88 9.74
N LEU A 107 -2.09 -8.74 9.56
CA LEU A 107 -2.25 -10.00 8.81
C LEU A 107 -3.26 -10.93 9.49
N ILE A 108 -3.16 -11.07 10.81
CA ILE A 108 -4.11 -11.88 11.60
C ILE A 108 -5.53 -11.32 11.47
N LEU A 109 -5.70 -10.01 11.62
CA LEU A 109 -7.00 -9.36 11.48
C LEU A 109 -7.59 -9.53 10.06
N LEU A 110 -6.76 -9.43 9.02
CA LEU A 110 -7.18 -9.68 7.64
C LEU A 110 -7.65 -11.12 7.44
N LEU A 111 -6.92 -12.10 7.97
CA LEU A 111 -7.32 -13.51 7.88
C LEU A 111 -8.63 -13.78 8.62
N ILE A 112 -8.81 -13.19 9.80
CA ILE A 112 -10.07 -13.26 10.55
C ILE A 112 -11.20 -12.63 9.74
N TRP A 113 -10.99 -11.45 9.15
CA TRP A 113 -12.04 -10.80 8.35
C TRP A 113 -12.42 -11.62 7.12
N ILE A 114 -11.44 -12.19 6.40
CA ILE A 114 -11.70 -13.10 5.26
C ILE A 114 -12.56 -14.29 5.72
N GLN A 115 -12.20 -14.90 6.86
CA GLN A 115 -12.93 -16.06 7.39
C GLN A 115 -14.36 -15.71 7.81
N LEU A 116 -14.54 -14.58 8.49
CA LEU A 116 -15.87 -14.09 8.89
C LEU A 116 -16.75 -13.72 7.66
N ALA A 117 -16.12 -13.14 6.63
CA ALA A 117 -16.81 -12.84 5.39
C ALA A 117 -17.19 -14.13 4.63
N ALA A 118 -16.31 -15.14 4.64
CA ALA A 118 -16.57 -16.44 4.04
C ALA A 118 -17.72 -17.18 4.71
N ALA A 119 -17.82 -17.13 6.05
CA ALA A 119 -18.92 -17.75 6.79
C ALA A 119 -20.30 -17.15 6.50
N LYS A 120 -20.33 -15.89 6.02
CA LYS A 120 -21.56 -15.18 5.63
C LYS A 120 -21.79 -15.15 4.12
N ALA A 121 -20.93 -15.79 3.33
CA ALA A 121 -21.07 -15.84 1.89
C ALA A 121 -22.28 -16.69 1.48
N PRO A 122 -23.02 -16.34 0.42
CA PRO A 122 -24.10 -17.16 -0.09
C PRO A 122 -23.61 -18.57 -0.45
N HIS A 123 -24.34 -19.58 0.00
CA HIS A 123 -24.09 -20.96 -0.43
C HIS A 123 -24.69 -21.14 -1.82
N VAL A 124 -23.87 -21.16 -2.85
CA VAL A 124 -24.31 -21.52 -4.20
C VAL A 124 -24.17 -23.03 -4.34
N CYS A 125 -25.31 -23.72 -4.31
CA CYS A 125 -25.38 -25.17 -4.53
C CYS A 125 -25.03 -25.48 -5.99
N GLY A 126 -23.98 -26.21 -6.22
CA GLY A 126 -23.67 -26.85 -7.51
C GLY A 126 -22.74 -26.07 -8.41
N SER A 127 -21.48 -26.46 -8.41
CA SER A 127 -20.78 -26.76 -9.65
C SER A 127 -19.41 -27.37 -9.33
N GLU A 128 -19.24 -28.64 -9.65
CA GLU A 128 -17.91 -29.28 -9.81
C GLU A 128 -17.03 -28.58 -10.89
N LYS A 129 -17.56 -27.56 -11.56
CA LYS A 129 -16.85 -26.71 -12.54
C LYS A 129 -15.89 -25.67 -11.95
N ASP A 130 -15.77 -25.58 -10.62
CA ASP A 130 -14.88 -24.62 -9.95
C ASP A 130 -13.38 -24.84 -10.23
N LYS A 131 -12.99 -25.96 -10.83
CA LYS A 131 -11.58 -26.23 -11.16
C LYS A 131 -11.06 -25.46 -12.38
N THR A 132 -11.94 -24.79 -13.15
CA THR A 132 -11.58 -24.10 -14.40
C THR A 132 -11.70 -22.57 -14.33
N LEU A 133 -11.85 -21.99 -13.14
CA LEU A 133 -12.03 -20.53 -12.97
C LEU A 133 -10.84 -19.67 -13.47
N LEU A 134 -9.72 -20.28 -13.81
CA LEU A 134 -8.47 -19.60 -14.13
C LEU A 134 -7.87 -20.01 -15.49
N GLY A 135 -8.71 -20.23 -16.48
CA GLY A 135 -8.24 -20.35 -17.88
C GLY A 135 -7.69 -18.99 -18.37
N PHE A 136 -6.48 -18.65 -17.99
CA PHE A 136 -5.70 -17.60 -18.65
C PHE A 136 -5.18 -18.17 -19.97
N SER A 137 -5.88 -17.89 -21.07
CA SER A 137 -5.60 -18.45 -22.40
C SER A 137 -4.53 -17.66 -23.17
N ASP A 138 -4.10 -16.50 -22.73
CA ASP A 138 -3.06 -15.73 -23.42
C ASP A 138 -1.75 -15.73 -22.63
N ARG A 139 -0.91 -16.73 -22.91
CA ARG A 139 0.51 -16.64 -22.56
C ARG A 139 1.17 -15.66 -23.56
N LYS A 140 1.23 -14.36 -23.21
CA LYS A 140 2.27 -13.51 -23.77
C LYS A 140 3.60 -14.14 -23.33
N GLU A 141 4.41 -14.56 -24.29
CA GLU A 141 5.76 -15.04 -24.00
C GLU A 141 6.52 -13.95 -23.27
N LEU A 142 6.90 -14.23 -22.03
CA LEU A 142 7.75 -13.35 -21.23
C LEU A 142 9.13 -13.32 -21.89
N ASN A 143 9.52 -12.16 -22.41
CA ASN A 143 10.88 -11.98 -22.89
C ASN A 143 11.85 -12.04 -21.70
N MET A 144 12.55 -13.15 -21.58
CA MET A 144 13.42 -13.47 -20.45
C MET A 144 14.57 -12.47 -20.31
N GLU A 145 15.04 -11.85 -21.41
CA GLU A 145 16.10 -10.84 -21.40
C GLU A 145 15.63 -9.57 -20.66
N TYR A 146 14.43 -9.09 -20.98
CA TYR A 146 13.85 -7.93 -20.29
C TYR A 146 13.60 -8.22 -18.81
N LEU A 147 13.05 -9.41 -18.51
CA LEU A 147 12.80 -9.82 -17.13
C LEU A 147 14.11 -9.85 -16.31
N ALA A 148 15.17 -10.46 -16.86
CA ALA A 148 16.47 -10.52 -16.19
C ALA A 148 17.07 -9.12 -15.96
N ALA A 149 17.01 -8.23 -16.97
CA ALA A 149 17.50 -6.88 -16.85
C ALA A 149 16.75 -6.09 -15.76
N TYR A 150 15.42 -6.15 -15.73
CA TYR A 150 14.63 -5.49 -14.69
C TYR A 150 14.88 -6.07 -13.29
N LEU A 151 15.07 -7.38 -13.15
CA LEU A 151 15.42 -8.00 -11.88
C LEU A 151 16.80 -7.55 -11.37
N ILE A 152 17.79 -7.42 -12.26
CA ILE A 152 19.12 -6.89 -11.92
C ILE A 152 19.01 -5.44 -11.44
N LEU A 153 18.35 -4.57 -12.22
CA LEU A 153 18.16 -3.17 -11.83
C LEU A 153 17.40 -3.05 -10.51
N PHE A 154 16.36 -3.86 -10.32
CA PHE A 154 15.63 -3.90 -9.07
C PHE A 154 16.51 -4.33 -7.88
N THR A 155 17.34 -5.36 -8.06
CA THR A 155 18.29 -5.80 -7.03
C THR A 155 19.29 -4.68 -6.66
N ILE A 156 19.81 -3.95 -7.65
CA ILE A 156 20.69 -2.80 -7.41
C ILE A 156 19.96 -1.70 -6.62
N CYS A 157 18.70 -1.42 -6.94
CA CYS A 157 17.87 -0.49 -6.16
C CYS A 157 17.68 -0.97 -4.70
N LEU A 158 17.47 -2.27 -4.48
CA LEU A 158 17.37 -2.84 -3.12
C LEU A 158 18.66 -2.68 -2.33
N LEU A 159 19.83 -2.90 -2.96
CA LEU A 159 21.14 -2.68 -2.35
C LEU A 159 21.36 -1.21 -1.97
N THR A 160 20.79 -0.29 -2.74
CA THR A 160 20.83 1.15 -2.41
C THR A 160 19.97 1.46 -1.19
N VAL A 161 18.75 0.90 -1.11
CA VAL A 161 17.90 1.06 0.08
C VAL A 161 18.57 0.45 1.32
N ALA A 162 19.27 -0.68 1.16
CA ALA A 162 20.09 -1.27 2.21
C ALA A 162 21.36 -0.45 2.55
N ARG A 163 21.60 0.68 1.86
CA ARG A 163 22.78 1.59 2.02
C ARG A 163 24.13 0.94 1.69
N ILE A 164 24.13 -0.13 0.90
CA ILE A 164 25.33 -0.79 0.42
C ILE A 164 25.91 -0.03 -0.78
N ILE A 165 25.03 0.53 -1.63
CA ILE A 165 25.39 1.24 -2.86
C ILE A 165 24.82 2.67 -2.79
N PRO A 166 25.58 3.71 -3.17
CA PRO A 166 25.08 5.08 -3.22
C PRO A 166 24.03 5.25 -4.32
N TYR A 167 23.03 6.12 -4.09
CA TYR A 167 21.86 6.28 -4.97
C TYR A 167 22.17 6.76 -6.40
N GLN A 168 23.32 7.37 -6.62
CA GLN A 168 23.78 7.84 -7.93
C GLN A 168 23.97 6.68 -8.91
N ILE A 169 24.43 5.51 -8.43
CA ILE A 169 24.69 4.33 -9.27
C ILE A 169 23.40 3.78 -9.89
N PRO A 170 22.36 3.38 -9.13
CA PRO A 170 21.11 2.93 -9.73
C PRO A 170 20.42 4.01 -10.57
N LEU A 171 20.50 5.29 -10.18
CA LEU A 171 19.93 6.38 -10.97
C LEU A 171 20.52 6.40 -12.38
N VAL A 172 21.85 6.39 -12.50
CA VAL A 172 22.55 6.42 -13.81
C VAL A 172 22.27 5.14 -14.59
N LEU A 173 22.34 3.96 -13.96
CA LEU A 173 22.10 2.68 -14.63
C LEU A 173 20.67 2.56 -15.15
N VAL A 174 19.66 2.94 -14.36
CA VAL A 174 18.26 2.92 -14.78
C VAL A 174 18.03 3.90 -15.92
N LEU A 175 18.54 5.13 -15.83
CA LEU A 175 18.41 6.13 -16.90
C LEU A 175 19.06 5.65 -18.20
N ILE A 176 20.28 5.13 -18.15
CA ILE A 176 20.98 4.61 -19.34
C ILE A 176 20.18 3.45 -19.94
N TYR A 177 19.76 2.48 -19.13
CA TYR A 177 18.99 1.33 -19.61
C TYR A 177 17.67 1.76 -20.27
N MET A 178 16.93 2.69 -19.64
CA MET A 178 15.68 3.20 -20.20
C MET A 178 15.87 3.97 -21.50
N LEU A 179 16.91 4.82 -21.57
CA LEU A 179 17.22 5.59 -22.76
C LEU A 179 17.63 4.71 -23.94
N LEU A 180 18.36 3.62 -23.70
CA LEU A 180 18.86 2.74 -24.75
C LEU A 180 17.83 1.68 -25.21
N ARG A 181 17.04 1.13 -24.28
CA ARG A 181 16.20 -0.04 -24.54
C ARG A 181 14.69 0.22 -24.46
N ASN A 182 14.24 1.25 -23.70
CA ASN A 182 12.82 1.43 -23.40
C ASN A 182 12.43 2.90 -23.20
N ARG A 183 12.72 3.73 -24.20
CA ARG A 183 12.40 5.18 -24.15
C ARG A 183 10.93 5.47 -23.91
N GLU A 184 10.03 4.61 -24.39
CA GLU A 184 8.58 4.76 -24.17
C GLU A 184 8.21 4.74 -22.69
N ASN A 185 8.92 3.98 -21.86
CA ASN A 185 8.62 3.92 -20.42
C ASN A 185 8.99 5.21 -19.69
N ILE A 186 9.92 6.02 -20.23
CA ILE A 186 10.25 7.33 -19.66
C ILE A 186 9.04 8.26 -19.74
N SER A 187 8.30 8.25 -20.85
CA SER A 187 7.10 9.07 -21.03
C SER A 187 5.91 8.61 -20.13
N ARG A 188 5.97 7.37 -19.63
CA ARG A 188 4.94 6.80 -18.73
C ARG A 188 5.21 7.04 -17.26
N VAL A 189 6.36 7.63 -16.92
CA VAL A 189 6.66 8.03 -15.52
C VAL A 189 5.67 9.09 -15.07
N ASP A 190 5.17 8.95 -13.84
CA ASP A 190 4.29 9.95 -13.24
C ASP A 190 5.09 11.18 -12.78
N TYR A 191 5.39 12.05 -13.75
CA TYR A 191 6.08 13.32 -13.47
C TYR A 191 5.26 14.25 -12.58
N SER A 192 3.92 14.12 -12.56
CA SER A 192 3.04 14.90 -11.68
C SER A 192 3.31 14.55 -10.22
N LEU A 193 3.51 13.27 -9.92
CA LEU A 193 3.89 12.80 -8.59
C LEU A 193 5.25 13.36 -8.16
N LEU A 194 6.26 13.31 -9.05
CA LEU A 194 7.58 13.89 -8.77
C LEU A 194 7.51 15.40 -8.52
N ALA A 195 6.78 16.14 -9.35
CA ALA A 195 6.57 17.59 -9.16
C ALA A 195 5.85 17.89 -7.85
N THR A 196 4.89 17.05 -7.45
CA THR A 196 4.20 17.17 -6.16
C THR A 196 5.17 17.01 -4.99
N PHE A 197 6.09 16.05 -5.03
CA PHE A 197 7.12 15.91 -3.98
C PHE A 197 8.03 17.14 -3.92
N ILE A 198 8.50 17.64 -5.05
CA ILE A 198 9.34 18.85 -5.10
C ILE A 198 8.58 20.05 -4.50
N ALA A 199 7.32 20.26 -4.91
CA ALA A 199 6.48 21.32 -4.39
C ALA A 199 6.25 21.22 -2.87
N LEU A 200 6.03 19.98 -2.36
CA LEU A 200 5.89 19.71 -0.93
C LEU A 200 7.17 20.05 -0.16
N PHE A 201 8.35 19.67 -0.66
CA PHE A 201 9.62 20.02 -0.02
C PHE A 201 9.83 21.54 0.06
N ILE A 202 9.55 22.26 -1.04
CA ILE A 202 9.64 23.72 -1.07
C ILE A 202 8.63 24.34 -0.08
N PHE A 203 7.39 23.85 -0.07
CA PHE A 203 6.32 24.33 0.81
C PHE A 203 6.70 24.13 2.29
N ILE A 204 7.15 22.94 2.67
CA ILE A 204 7.55 22.61 4.05
C ILE A 204 8.76 23.43 4.48
N GLY A 205 9.77 23.57 3.59
CA GLY A 205 10.93 24.41 3.85
C GLY A 205 10.58 25.88 4.10
N ASN A 206 9.54 26.41 3.43
CA ASN A 206 9.04 27.76 3.66
C ASN A 206 8.20 27.86 4.94
N LEU A 207 7.33 26.88 5.22
CA LEU A 207 6.54 26.84 6.47
C LEU A 207 7.43 26.78 7.71
N GLY A 208 8.52 26.02 7.67
CA GLY A 208 9.49 25.94 8.77
C GLY A 208 10.19 27.24 9.08
N ARG A 209 10.18 28.22 8.16
CA ARG A 209 10.72 29.58 8.39
C ARG A 209 9.76 30.54 9.09
N ILE A 210 8.50 30.13 9.29
CA ILE A 210 7.49 30.91 9.98
C ILE A 210 7.51 30.52 11.46
N PRO A 211 8.04 31.35 12.39
CA PRO A 211 8.24 30.95 13.79
C PRO A 211 6.94 30.55 14.51
N GLN A 212 5.84 31.23 14.19
CA GLN A 212 4.53 30.94 14.80
C GLN A 212 4.00 29.58 14.39
N PHE A 213 4.21 29.19 13.12
CA PHE A 213 3.79 27.90 12.61
C PHE A 213 4.68 26.77 13.16
N SER A 214 5.99 26.99 13.19
CA SER A 214 6.94 26.03 13.74
C SER A 214 6.65 25.72 15.21
N SER A 215 6.56 26.78 16.05
CA SER A 215 6.26 26.61 17.47
C SER A 215 4.87 26.01 17.74
N PHE A 216 3.88 26.29 16.88
CA PHE A 216 2.55 25.68 16.96
C PHE A 216 2.63 24.16 16.71
N LEU A 217 3.30 23.72 15.61
CA LEU A 217 3.44 22.31 15.30
C LEU A 217 4.28 21.56 16.34
N GLU A 218 5.41 22.11 16.74
CA GLU A 218 6.26 21.55 17.79
C GLU A 218 5.48 21.31 19.08
N ARG A 219 4.64 22.27 19.49
CA ARG A 219 3.79 22.17 20.69
C ARG A 219 2.72 21.08 20.57
N ILE A 220 2.07 20.96 19.41
CA ILE A 220 1.05 19.92 19.18
C ILE A 220 1.70 18.54 19.15
N MET A 221 2.90 18.44 18.57
CA MET A 221 3.59 17.19 18.38
C MET A 221 4.27 16.67 19.63
N ALA A 222 4.69 17.54 20.54
CA ALA A 222 5.46 17.18 21.72
C ALA A 222 4.85 16.02 22.51
N GLY A 223 5.44 14.82 22.42
CA GLY A 223 4.98 13.57 23.02
C GLY A 223 3.70 12.96 22.40
N ARG A 224 3.21 13.52 21.28
CA ARG A 224 1.99 13.06 20.58
C ARG A 224 2.21 12.88 19.08
N GLU A 225 3.45 12.70 18.66
CA GLU A 225 3.86 12.67 17.26
C GLU A 225 3.05 11.62 16.45
N THR A 226 2.88 10.41 17.02
CA THR A 226 2.11 9.34 16.37
C THR A 226 0.66 9.74 16.14
N LEU A 227 -0.04 10.26 17.15
CA LEU A 227 -1.44 10.66 17.02
C LEU A 227 -1.60 11.85 16.08
N THR A 228 -0.69 12.82 16.16
CA THR A 228 -0.67 13.97 15.24
C THR A 228 -0.47 13.51 13.79
N ALA A 229 0.41 12.52 13.56
CA ALA A 229 0.64 11.97 12.23
C ALA A 229 -0.59 11.19 11.71
N VAL A 230 -1.27 10.43 12.57
CA VAL A 230 -2.53 9.76 12.22
C VAL A 230 -3.58 10.77 11.80
N LEU A 231 -3.80 11.83 12.58
CA LEU A 231 -4.82 12.87 12.29
C LEU A 231 -4.46 13.68 11.04
N ALA A 232 -3.20 14.10 10.90
CA ALA A 232 -2.74 14.83 9.72
C ALA A 232 -2.93 14.02 8.44
N SER A 233 -2.68 12.71 8.50
CA SER A 233 -2.89 11.80 7.36
C SER A 233 -4.34 11.76 6.88
N GLN A 234 -5.31 11.92 7.77
CA GLN A 234 -6.73 11.94 7.39
C GLN A 234 -7.11 13.16 6.54
N ILE A 235 -6.33 14.24 6.64
CA ILE A 235 -6.62 15.53 5.98
C ILE A 235 -5.81 15.67 4.69
N MET A 236 -4.50 15.33 4.74
CA MET A 236 -3.57 15.62 3.65
C MET A 236 -2.89 14.38 3.04
N SER A 237 -3.29 13.17 3.44
CA SER A 237 -2.63 11.90 3.10
C SER A 237 -1.33 11.65 3.89
N ASN A 238 -1.00 10.37 4.06
CA ASN A 238 0.12 9.91 4.89
C ASN A 238 1.49 10.39 4.37
N VAL A 239 1.70 10.48 3.07
CA VAL A 239 2.98 10.93 2.49
C VAL A 239 3.22 12.42 2.75
N PRO A 240 2.33 13.34 2.39
CA PRO A 240 2.47 14.75 2.76
C PRO A 240 2.56 14.97 4.28
N ALA A 241 1.80 14.22 5.08
CA ALA A 241 1.87 14.30 6.54
C ALA A 241 3.27 13.91 7.06
N ALA A 242 3.86 12.83 6.54
CA ALA A 242 5.22 12.40 6.89
C ALA A 242 6.24 13.49 6.56
N LEU A 243 6.16 14.05 5.36
CA LEU A 243 7.06 15.13 4.92
C LEU A 243 6.92 16.36 5.80
N LEU A 244 5.69 16.84 6.00
CA LEU A 244 5.43 18.05 6.80
C LEU A 244 5.94 17.88 8.23
N LEU A 245 5.49 16.84 8.92
CA LEU A 245 5.74 16.67 10.35
C LEU A 245 7.21 16.37 10.66
N SER A 246 7.94 15.75 9.73
CA SER A 246 9.36 15.44 9.89
C SER A 246 10.28 16.68 9.96
N GLY A 247 9.77 17.84 9.62
CA GLY A 247 10.48 19.12 9.79
C GLY A 247 10.42 19.69 11.21
N PHE A 248 9.57 19.11 12.09
CA PHE A 248 9.24 19.68 13.40
C PHE A 248 9.42 18.69 14.56
N THR A 249 10.02 17.55 14.32
CA THR A 249 10.38 16.56 15.36
C THR A 249 11.54 15.68 14.90
N ASP A 250 12.35 15.23 15.85
CA ASP A 250 13.38 14.21 15.63
C ASP A 250 12.88 12.79 15.97
N ASN A 251 11.64 12.65 16.45
CA ASN A 251 11.05 11.36 16.75
C ASN A 251 10.49 10.67 15.50
N TYR A 252 11.39 10.33 14.59
CA TYR A 252 11.02 9.69 13.31
C TYR A 252 10.37 8.32 13.51
N ARG A 253 10.70 7.58 14.60
CA ARG A 253 10.06 6.29 14.91
C ARG A 253 8.55 6.48 15.13
N ALA A 254 8.16 7.49 15.91
CA ALA A 254 6.76 7.83 16.14
C ALA A 254 6.04 8.27 14.86
N LEU A 255 6.73 9.03 13.97
CA LEU A 255 6.18 9.42 12.67
C LEU A 255 5.98 8.22 11.75
N ILE A 256 6.92 7.28 11.70
CA ILE A 256 6.78 6.05 10.89
C ILE A 256 5.54 5.28 11.33
N VAL A 257 5.39 5.02 12.63
CA VAL A 257 4.20 4.34 13.15
C VAL A 257 2.93 5.13 12.84
N GLY A 258 2.92 6.43 13.13
CA GLY A 258 1.75 7.29 12.98
C GLY A 258 1.29 7.45 11.53
N THR A 259 2.21 7.65 10.59
CA THR A 259 1.86 7.83 9.17
C THR A 259 1.43 6.51 8.50
N ASN A 260 1.94 5.36 8.96
CA ASN A 260 1.47 4.05 8.49
C ASN A 260 0.07 3.71 9.02
N ILE A 261 -0.19 3.90 10.32
CA ILE A 261 -1.54 3.76 10.88
C ILE A 261 -2.47 4.80 10.26
N GLY A 262 -1.99 6.03 10.06
CA GLY A 262 -2.71 7.13 9.44
C GLY A 262 -3.08 6.91 7.97
N GLY A 263 -2.43 5.99 7.27
CA GLY A 263 -2.83 5.56 5.91
C GLY A 263 -4.16 4.78 5.87
N LEU A 264 -4.66 4.36 7.03
CA LEU A 264 -6.02 3.84 7.21
C LEU A 264 -7.01 4.99 7.49
N GLY A 265 -8.30 4.71 7.45
CA GLY A 265 -9.36 5.67 7.78
C GLY A 265 -10.06 6.21 6.56
N THR A 266 -9.85 7.49 6.24
CA THR A 266 -10.52 8.15 5.12
C THR A 266 -9.94 7.75 3.76
N LEU A 267 -10.70 8.01 2.68
CA LEU A 267 -10.23 7.77 1.32
C LEU A 267 -9.00 8.62 0.96
N ILE A 268 -8.87 9.80 1.56
CA ILE A 268 -7.77 10.75 1.33
C ILE A 268 -6.50 10.31 2.06
N ALA A 269 -6.63 9.52 3.11
CA ALA A 269 -5.53 9.15 4.00
C ALA A 269 -4.37 8.43 3.29
N SER A 270 -4.64 7.73 2.17
CA SER A 270 -3.63 7.05 1.36
C SER A 270 -3.95 7.11 -0.12
N MET A 271 -2.94 7.34 -0.97
CA MET A 271 -3.09 7.26 -2.44
C MET A 271 -3.56 5.86 -2.88
N ALA A 272 -3.10 4.81 -2.22
CA ALA A 272 -3.54 3.44 -2.43
C ALA A 272 -5.08 3.30 -2.33
N SER A 273 -5.70 4.00 -1.39
CA SER A 273 -7.15 4.04 -1.21
C SER A 273 -7.87 4.68 -2.40
N LEU A 274 -7.30 5.75 -2.96
CA LEU A 274 -7.82 6.42 -4.15
C LEU A 274 -7.73 5.54 -5.39
N ILE A 275 -6.65 4.77 -5.55
CA ILE A 275 -6.48 3.81 -6.65
C ILE A 275 -7.62 2.79 -6.63
N SER A 276 -7.85 2.15 -5.49
CA SER A 276 -8.93 1.17 -5.32
C SER A 276 -10.31 1.76 -5.60
N PHE A 277 -10.56 2.98 -5.10
CA PHE A 277 -11.81 3.68 -5.38
C PHE A 277 -12.01 3.99 -6.86
N LYS A 278 -10.94 4.39 -7.57
CA LYS A 278 -11.02 4.64 -9.02
C LYS A 278 -11.42 3.39 -9.81
N TYR A 279 -10.93 2.21 -9.43
CA TYR A 279 -11.35 0.95 -10.06
C TYR A 279 -12.83 0.68 -9.86
N ILE A 280 -13.34 0.78 -8.63
CA ILE A 280 -14.78 0.63 -8.33
C ILE A 280 -15.61 1.67 -9.07
N ALA A 281 -15.15 2.92 -9.09
CA ALA A 281 -15.85 4.02 -9.74
C ALA A 281 -15.92 3.87 -11.27
N LYS A 282 -14.93 3.25 -11.88
CA LYS A 282 -14.89 2.94 -13.31
C LYS A 282 -15.81 1.76 -13.64
N GLU A 283 -15.83 0.74 -12.80
CA GLU A 283 -16.61 -0.47 -13.00
C GLU A 283 -18.11 -0.24 -12.83
N ASN A 284 -18.51 0.40 -11.73
CA ASN A 284 -19.92 0.68 -11.46
C ASN A 284 -20.13 1.94 -10.60
N ARG A 285 -20.60 3.01 -11.25
CA ARG A 285 -20.84 4.31 -10.57
C ARG A 285 -21.82 4.23 -9.39
N ASN A 286 -22.81 3.35 -9.48
CA ASN A 286 -23.87 3.24 -8.46
C ASN A 286 -23.38 2.57 -7.17
N LEU A 287 -22.24 1.86 -7.21
CA LEU A 287 -21.68 1.17 -6.06
C LEU A 287 -20.68 2.03 -5.26
N ARG A 288 -20.37 3.25 -5.72
CA ARG A 288 -19.39 4.13 -5.06
C ARG A 288 -19.73 4.41 -3.59
N GLY A 289 -20.97 4.78 -3.31
CA GLY A 289 -21.41 5.07 -1.94
C GLY A 289 -21.36 3.85 -1.04
N LYS A 290 -21.79 2.69 -1.55
CA LYS A 290 -21.72 1.42 -0.81
C LYS A 290 -20.26 0.99 -0.55
N TYR A 291 -19.39 1.16 -1.55
CA TYR A 291 -17.95 0.90 -1.37
C TYR A 291 -17.35 1.81 -0.32
N LEU A 292 -17.60 3.12 -0.37
CA LEU A 292 -17.12 4.08 0.63
C LEU A 292 -17.55 3.71 2.04
N GLY A 293 -18.79 3.27 2.23
CA GLY A 293 -19.28 2.79 3.54
C GLY A 293 -18.50 1.57 4.05
N ILE A 294 -18.35 0.53 3.21
CA ILE A 294 -17.58 -0.69 3.57
C ILE A 294 -16.12 -0.34 3.80
N PHE A 295 -15.52 0.43 2.90
CA PHE A 295 -14.14 0.84 2.96
C PHE A 295 -13.83 1.62 4.25
N THR A 296 -14.56 2.71 4.50
CA THR A 296 -14.33 3.58 5.66
C THR A 296 -14.56 2.84 6.97
N ALA A 297 -15.65 2.08 7.09
CA ALA A 297 -15.92 1.29 8.29
C ALA A 297 -14.78 0.28 8.57
N SER A 298 -14.36 -0.47 7.55
CA SER A 298 -13.27 -1.44 7.70
C SER A 298 -11.96 -0.78 8.06
N ASN A 299 -11.59 0.31 7.39
CA ASN A 299 -10.34 1.04 7.67
C ASN A 299 -10.33 1.64 9.07
N ILE A 300 -11.46 2.19 9.55
CA ILE A 300 -11.58 2.71 10.93
C ILE A 300 -11.41 1.58 11.95
N ILE A 301 -12.03 0.43 11.72
CA ILE A 301 -11.88 -0.73 12.61
C ILE A 301 -10.41 -1.13 12.70
N PHE A 302 -9.72 -1.31 11.57
CA PHE A 302 -8.30 -1.65 11.56
C PHE A 302 -7.45 -0.56 12.21
N MET A 303 -7.74 0.72 11.96
CA MET A 303 -7.04 1.85 12.57
C MET A 303 -7.16 1.83 14.10
N ILE A 304 -8.36 1.55 14.62
CA ILE A 304 -8.60 1.43 16.07
C ILE A 304 -7.74 0.30 16.67
N PHE A 305 -7.73 -0.89 16.03
CA PHE A 305 -6.90 -2.00 16.50
C PHE A 305 -5.41 -1.65 16.47
N MET A 306 -4.93 -0.96 15.43
CA MET A 306 -3.54 -0.52 15.35
C MET A 306 -3.20 0.53 16.41
N LEU A 307 -4.12 1.45 16.71
CA LEU A 307 -3.93 2.43 17.79
C LEU A 307 -3.93 1.77 19.17
N ILE A 308 -4.81 0.80 19.42
CA ILE A 308 -4.80 0.01 20.67
C ILE A 308 -3.45 -0.69 20.79
N LEU A 309 -2.98 -1.35 19.75
CA LEU A 309 -1.67 -2.01 19.75
C LEU A 309 -0.53 -1.01 20.03
N TYR A 310 -0.58 0.18 19.42
CA TYR A 310 0.39 1.25 19.68
C TYR A 310 0.45 1.63 21.18
N PHE A 311 -0.71 1.77 21.82
CA PHE A 311 -0.74 2.10 23.27
C PHE A 311 -0.24 0.96 24.15
N PHE A 312 -0.34 -0.29 23.70
CA PHE A 312 0.21 -1.43 24.43
C PHE A 312 1.74 -1.57 24.29
N LEU A 313 2.30 -1.13 23.15
CA LEU A 313 3.73 -1.25 22.86
C LEU A 313 4.55 -0.02 23.28
N ARG A 314 3.89 1.06 23.66
CA ARG A 314 4.50 2.30 24.13
C ARG A 314 4.97 2.16 25.57
#